data_58481c654d3f7d0fc343d4f0824faa95
#
_entry.id   58481c654d3f7d0fc343d4f0824faa95
#
_cell.length_a   1.000
_cell.length_b   1.000
_cell.length_c   1.000
_cell.angle_alpha   90.00
_cell.angle_beta   90.00
_cell.angle_gamma   90.00
#
_symmetry.space_group_name_H-M   'P 1'
#
loop_
_entity.id
_entity.type
_entity.pdbx_description
1 polymer ?
#
loop_
_entity_poly.entity_id
_entity_poly.type
_entity_poly.pdbx_seq_one_letter_code
_entity_poly.pdbx_strand_id
1 'polypeptide(L)'
;MHDALAACAEHLTQFGGHAQAAGLSLRTADIPAFRAAFCAYAKAHLSKDDYTPVARIEFEMQPLDVTTGLIEEIARLEPYGEGNPKPLFGARNLRGEGARAIGKDRTHLKFFLSGREQSIEMLWWSHAALAGLVNAEPLDIVYKPSINEWQGSRRVQAIVDSLRPAESARIYPDRAALADLYRFLLSRQKKGGDLPLDPVRLVALFEQDMGRHMALYTLKEGLRVFTELHLLVTTLSEGTCRLVPPAGKLDLMASESFRAHQNLS
;
A
#
# COMPACT_ATOMS: atom_id res chain seq x y z
N MET A 1 11.13 15.95 -13.41
CA MET A 1 12.17 16.22 -12.39
C MET A 1 13.02 17.42 -12.73
N HIS A 2 13.65 17.48 -13.93
CA HIS A 2 14.51 18.58 -14.35
C HIS A 2 13.86 19.98 -14.19
N ASP A 3 12.62 20.16 -14.66
CA ASP A 3 11.91 21.45 -14.60
C ASP A 3 11.62 21.89 -13.16
N ALA A 4 11.35 20.96 -12.26
CA ALA A 4 11.19 21.26 -10.85
C ALA A 4 12.50 21.75 -10.19
N LEU A 5 13.64 21.19 -10.61
CA LEU A 5 14.96 21.67 -10.15
C LEU A 5 15.30 23.03 -10.75
N ALA A 6 15.00 23.23 -12.04
CA ALA A 6 15.19 24.52 -12.71
C ALA A 6 14.37 25.65 -12.04
N ALA A 7 13.14 25.37 -11.62
CA ALA A 7 12.31 26.31 -10.88
C ALA A 7 12.83 26.65 -9.47
N CYS A 8 13.72 25.79 -8.92
CA CYS A 8 14.33 25.97 -7.60
C CYS A 8 15.83 26.33 -7.70
N ALA A 9 16.32 26.74 -8.87
CA ALA A 9 17.75 26.92 -9.15
C ALA A 9 18.45 27.89 -8.19
N GLU A 10 17.76 28.89 -7.67
CA GLU A 10 18.30 29.88 -6.70
C GLU A 10 18.79 29.27 -5.39
N HIS A 11 18.28 28.07 -5.03
CA HIS A 11 18.68 27.32 -3.84
C HIS A 11 19.73 26.25 -4.12
N LEU A 12 20.15 26.08 -5.39
CA LEU A 12 21.07 25.03 -5.82
C LEU A 12 22.42 25.60 -6.22
N THR A 13 23.48 24.86 -5.90
CA THR A 13 24.84 25.17 -6.40
C THR A 13 25.07 24.52 -7.75
N GLN A 14 24.45 23.37 -8.01
CA GLN A 14 24.51 22.66 -9.28
C GLN A 14 23.31 21.73 -9.39
N PHE A 15 22.76 21.58 -10.60
CA PHE A 15 21.80 20.54 -10.93
C PHE A 15 21.89 20.13 -12.39
N GLY A 16 21.39 18.95 -12.73
CA GLY A 16 21.35 18.45 -14.10
C GLY A 16 20.71 17.08 -14.16
N GLY A 17 20.38 16.63 -15.36
CA GLY A 17 19.73 15.35 -15.59
C GLY A 17 18.64 15.43 -16.64
N HIS A 18 17.76 14.42 -16.64
CA HIS A 18 16.66 14.26 -17.57
C HIS A 18 15.30 14.31 -16.85
N ALA A 19 14.21 14.22 -17.61
CA ALA A 19 12.85 14.26 -17.05
C ALA A 19 12.60 13.23 -15.95
N GLN A 20 13.20 12.04 -16.07
CA GLN A 20 12.99 10.92 -15.15
C GLN A 20 13.98 10.86 -13.98
N ALA A 21 15.22 11.32 -14.19
CA ALA A 21 16.27 11.30 -13.17
C ALA A 21 17.16 12.52 -13.26
N ALA A 22 17.38 13.18 -12.11
CA ALA A 22 18.23 14.36 -12.04
C ALA A 22 19.03 14.34 -10.72
N GLY A 23 20.24 14.92 -10.77
CA GLY A 23 21.10 15.14 -9.65
C GLY A 23 21.15 16.60 -9.28
N LEU A 24 21.41 16.90 -8.01
CA LEU A 24 21.58 18.28 -7.51
C LEU A 24 22.65 18.34 -6.42
N SER A 25 23.20 19.54 -6.23
CA SER A 25 24.04 19.89 -5.10
C SER A 25 23.56 21.21 -4.51
N LEU A 26 23.54 21.32 -3.19
CA LEU A 26 23.20 22.54 -2.48
C LEU A 26 23.95 22.62 -1.15
N ARG A 27 24.01 23.80 -0.58
CA ARG A 27 24.58 23.99 0.76
C ARG A 27 23.58 23.45 1.80
N THR A 28 24.09 22.85 2.88
CA THR A 28 23.24 22.30 3.96
C THR A 28 22.29 23.36 4.54
N ALA A 29 22.72 24.62 4.61
CA ALA A 29 21.90 25.73 5.10
C ALA A 29 20.67 26.03 4.18
N ASP A 30 20.75 25.69 2.89
CA ASP A 30 19.71 25.99 1.91
C ASP A 30 18.66 24.87 1.82
N ILE A 31 18.86 23.71 2.49
CA ILE A 31 17.92 22.59 2.46
C ILE A 31 16.48 22.97 2.84
N PRO A 32 16.23 23.76 3.92
CA PRO A 32 14.86 24.11 4.27
C PRO A 32 14.17 24.97 3.20
N ALA A 33 14.88 25.96 2.63
CA ALA A 33 14.37 26.83 1.58
C ALA A 33 14.10 26.06 0.28
N PHE A 34 15.05 25.23 -0.15
CA PHE A 34 14.89 24.34 -1.28
C PHE A 34 13.68 23.42 -1.12
N ARG A 35 13.54 22.77 0.05
CA ARG A 35 12.37 21.89 0.33
C ARG A 35 11.05 22.66 0.19
N ALA A 36 10.97 23.86 0.73
CA ALA A 36 9.76 24.67 0.65
C ALA A 36 9.41 25.01 -0.80
N ALA A 37 10.38 25.50 -1.59
CA ALA A 37 10.21 25.83 -3.00
C ALA A 37 9.84 24.60 -3.85
N PHE A 38 10.56 23.50 -3.67
CA PHE A 38 10.31 22.26 -4.40
C PHE A 38 8.92 21.67 -4.09
N CYS A 39 8.50 21.66 -2.82
CA CYS A 39 7.16 21.22 -2.43
C CYS A 39 6.06 22.16 -2.98
N ALA A 40 6.30 23.47 -3.04
CA ALA A 40 5.36 24.41 -3.63
C ALA A 40 5.21 24.18 -5.15
N TYR A 41 6.32 23.97 -5.84
CA TYR A 41 6.30 23.60 -7.26
C TYR A 41 5.52 22.31 -7.50
N ALA A 42 5.82 21.24 -6.73
CA ALA A 42 5.14 19.96 -6.85
C ALA A 42 3.61 20.10 -6.64
N LYS A 43 3.18 20.85 -5.62
CA LYS A 43 1.74 21.09 -5.36
C LYS A 43 1.04 21.82 -6.48
N ALA A 44 1.75 22.71 -7.20
CA ALA A 44 1.18 23.47 -8.31
C ALA A 44 1.09 22.67 -9.62
N HIS A 45 1.94 21.63 -9.80
CA HIS A 45 2.10 20.93 -11.08
C HIS A 45 1.68 19.46 -11.05
N LEU A 46 1.47 18.88 -9.86
CA LEU A 46 1.03 17.50 -9.72
C LEU A 46 -0.46 17.44 -9.34
N SER A 47 -1.17 16.56 -10.02
CA SER A 47 -2.57 16.19 -9.74
C SER A 47 -2.66 15.04 -8.75
N LYS A 48 -3.87 14.70 -8.29
CA LYS A 48 -4.08 13.50 -7.46
C LYS A 48 -3.69 12.21 -8.17
N ASP A 49 -3.84 12.16 -9.48
CA ASP A 49 -3.54 10.98 -10.29
C ASP A 49 -2.04 10.70 -10.35
N ASP A 50 -1.19 11.75 -10.30
CA ASP A 50 0.26 11.60 -10.28
C ASP A 50 0.80 10.94 -8.99
N TYR A 51 0.01 10.95 -7.92
CA TYR A 51 0.34 10.28 -6.65
C TYR A 51 -0.20 8.86 -6.55
N THR A 52 -0.94 8.39 -7.57
CA THR A 52 -1.53 7.05 -7.56
C THR A 52 -0.63 6.09 -8.34
N PRO A 53 0.01 5.12 -7.67
CA PRO A 53 0.79 4.11 -8.38
C PRO A 53 -0.10 3.33 -9.35
N VAL A 54 0.33 3.23 -10.60
CA VAL A 54 -0.38 2.50 -11.66
C VAL A 54 0.48 1.31 -12.10
N ALA A 55 -0.09 0.11 -12.01
CA ALA A 55 0.49 -1.09 -12.62
C ALA A 55 -0.22 -1.35 -13.96
N ARG A 56 0.54 -1.42 -15.05
CA ARG A 56 0.02 -1.84 -16.36
C ARG A 56 0.00 -3.36 -16.41
N ILE A 57 -1.19 -3.94 -16.51
CA ILE A 57 -1.40 -5.39 -16.55
C ILE A 57 -1.64 -5.76 -18.01
N GLU A 58 -0.84 -6.68 -18.54
CA GLU A 58 -0.96 -7.20 -19.90
C GLU A 58 -1.99 -8.34 -19.97
N PHE A 59 -2.10 -9.15 -18.90
CA PHE A 59 -3.00 -10.30 -18.87
C PHE A 59 -3.74 -10.40 -17.53
N GLU A 60 -5.05 -10.64 -17.59
CA GLU A 60 -5.83 -11.07 -16.43
C GLU A 60 -5.90 -12.60 -16.42
N MET A 61 -5.23 -13.25 -15.45
CA MET A 61 -5.15 -14.70 -15.36
C MET A 61 -5.00 -15.13 -13.90
N GLN A 62 -5.72 -16.18 -13.53
CA GLN A 62 -5.56 -16.77 -12.20
C GLN A 62 -4.17 -17.42 -12.07
N PRO A 63 -3.44 -17.20 -10.96
CA PRO A 63 -2.12 -17.78 -10.77
C PRO A 63 -2.09 -19.31 -10.87
N LEU A 64 -3.20 -19.96 -10.49
CA LEU A 64 -3.34 -21.43 -10.57
C LEU A 64 -3.44 -21.96 -11.99
N ASP A 65 -3.81 -21.12 -12.98
CA ASP A 65 -3.90 -21.50 -14.39
C ASP A 65 -2.57 -21.36 -15.13
N VAL A 66 -1.56 -20.78 -14.47
CA VAL A 66 -0.23 -20.59 -15.06
C VAL A 66 0.51 -21.93 -15.11
N THR A 67 0.98 -22.28 -16.31
CA THR A 67 1.77 -23.48 -16.55
C THR A 67 3.25 -23.15 -16.78
N THR A 68 4.12 -24.15 -16.61
CA THR A 68 5.56 -24.03 -16.96
C THR A 68 5.73 -23.68 -18.45
N GLY A 69 4.93 -24.30 -19.33
CA GLY A 69 4.95 -24.02 -20.76
C GLY A 69 4.63 -22.56 -21.09
N LEU A 70 3.64 -21.97 -20.45
CA LEU A 70 3.35 -20.54 -20.60
C LEU A 70 4.53 -19.65 -20.19
N ILE A 71 5.19 -19.98 -19.08
CA ILE A 71 6.35 -19.22 -18.61
C ILE A 71 7.51 -19.32 -19.61
N GLU A 72 7.74 -20.50 -20.18
CA GLU A 72 8.76 -20.73 -21.20
C GLU A 72 8.46 -19.97 -22.50
N GLU A 73 7.20 -19.90 -22.93
CA GLU A 73 6.79 -19.07 -24.07
C GLU A 73 7.00 -17.57 -23.80
N ILE A 74 6.69 -17.10 -22.60
CA ILE A 74 6.93 -15.71 -22.19
C ILE A 74 8.43 -15.41 -22.19
N ALA A 75 9.28 -16.34 -21.76
CA ALA A 75 10.74 -16.17 -21.75
C ALA A 75 11.32 -15.95 -23.16
N ARG A 76 10.63 -16.40 -24.23
CA ARG A 76 11.04 -16.14 -25.61
C ARG A 76 10.94 -14.66 -26.02
N LEU A 77 10.23 -13.84 -25.23
CA LEU A 77 10.17 -12.38 -25.44
C LEU A 77 11.39 -11.64 -24.89
N GLU A 78 12.31 -12.33 -24.21
CA GLU A 78 13.56 -11.73 -23.71
C GLU A 78 14.48 -11.26 -24.88
N PRO A 79 15.34 -10.22 -24.67
CA PRO A 79 15.63 -9.58 -23.37
C PRO A 79 14.60 -8.53 -22.98
N TYR A 80 14.24 -8.52 -21.67
CA TYR A 80 13.40 -7.50 -21.08
C TYR A 80 14.21 -6.26 -20.70
N GLY A 81 13.59 -5.08 -20.78
CA GLY A 81 14.20 -3.80 -20.44
C GLY A 81 13.26 -2.62 -20.69
N GLU A 82 13.82 -1.44 -20.83
CA GLU A 82 13.09 -0.25 -21.24
C GLU A 82 12.54 -0.44 -22.67
N GLY A 83 11.23 -0.21 -22.85
CA GLY A 83 10.56 -0.47 -24.15
C GLY A 83 10.08 -1.92 -24.35
N ASN A 84 10.56 -2.88 -23.55
CA ASN A 84 10.08 -4.27 -23.54
C ASN A 84 10.02 -4.78 -22.09
N PRO A 85 9.09 -4.27 -21.25
CA PRO A 85 9.01 -4.68 -19.86
C PRO A 85 8.52 -6.13 -19.74
N LYS A 86 8.96 -6.82 -18.68
CA LYS A 86 8.45 -8.16 -18.39
C LYS A 86 6.95 -8.08 -18.13
N PRO A 87 6.11 -8.92 -18.78
CA PRO A 87 4.66 -8.88 -18.64
C PRO A 87 4.20 -9.02 -17.19
N LEU A 88 3.25 -8.18 -16.80
CA LEU A 88 2.55 -8.26 -15.52
C LEU A 88 1.21 -8.95 -15.72
N PHE A 89 0.91 -9.85 -14.80
CA PHE A 89 -0.36 -10.55 -14.72
C PHE A 89 -1.19 -10.00 -13.57
N GLY A 90 -2.48 -9.92 -13.75
CA GLY A 90 -3.43 -9.52 -12.72
C GLY A 90 -4.43 -10.61 -12.40
N ALA A 91 -4.80 -10.73 -11.13
CA ALA A 91 -5.91 -11.59 -10.73
C ALA A 91 -6.68 -10.95 -9.57
N ARG A 92 -8.00 -11.20 -9.55
CA ARG A 92 -8.91 -10.53 -8.62
C ARG A 92 -9.50 -11.50 -7.61
N ASN A 93 -9.82 -10.94 -6.44
CA ASN A 93 -10.60 -11.62 -5.40
C ASN A 93 -10.00 -12.95 -4.95
N LEU A 94 -8.67 -12.97 -4.77
CA LEU A 94 -7.92 -14.14 -4.33
C LEU A 94 -7.85 -14.19 -2.80
N ARG A 95 -7.78 -15.39 -2.22
CA ARG A 95 -7.52 -15.60 -0.80
C ARG A 95 -6.14 -16.23 -0.60
N GLY A 96 -5.29 -15.52 0.13
CA GLY A 96 -3.99 -16.03 0.53
C GLY A 96 -4.11 -16.89 1.78
N GLU A 97 -3.25 -17.90 1.88
CA GLU A 97 -3.19 -18.81 3.01
C GLU A 97 -1.74 -19.00 3.48
N GLY A 98 -1.57 -19.21 4.79
CA GLY A 98 -0.25 -19.50 5.37
C GLY A 98 0.77 -18.38 5.16
N ALA A 99 0.31 -17.13 5.10
CA ALA A 99 1.18 -15.98 4.93
C ALA A 99 2.13 -15.85 6.12
N ARG A 100 3.43 -15.80 5.83
CA ARG A 100 4.47 -15.70 6.84
C ARG A 100 5.72 -14.98 6.32
N ALA A 101 6.45 -14.42 7.27
CA ALA A 101 7.76 -13.81 7.01
C ALA A 101 8.81 -14.89 6.72
N ILE A 102 9.60 -14.68 5.66
CA ILE A 102 10.72 -15.52 5.25
C ILE A 102 12.00 -14.71 5.03
N GLY A 103 13.11 -15.41 4.78
CA GLY A 103 14.43 -14.82 4.61
C GLY A 103 15.17 -14.69 5.94
N LYS A 104 16.49 -14.43 5.87
CA LYS A 104 17.37 -14.30 7.04
C LYS A 104 16.87 -13.24 8.01
N ASP A 105 16.45 -12.09 7.46
CA ASP A 105 15.97 -10.93 8.24
C ASP A 105 14.45 -10.91 8.40
N ARG A 106 13.75 -11.97 7.96
CA ARG A 106 12.29 -12.10 8.02
C ARG A 106 11.54 -10.88 7.44
N THR A 107 12.07 -10.31 6.38
CA THR A 107 11.50 -9.10 5.73
C THR A 107 10.62 -9.43 4.53
N HIS A 108 10.75 -10.63 3.93
CA HIS A 108 9.99 -11.04 2.77
C HIS A 108 8.74 -11.80 3.17
N LEU A 109 7.71 -11.74 2.34
CA LEU A 109 6.45 -12.43 2.54
C LEU A 109 6.35 -13.64 1.63
N LYS A 110 5.91 -14.77 2.17
CA LYS A 110 5.53 -15.97 1.45
C LYS A 110 4.13 -16.38 1.87
N PHE A 111 3.30 -16.72 0.89
CA PHE A 111 1.96 -17.27 1.11
C PHE A 111 1.58 -18.21 -0.05
N PHE A 112 0.43 -18.84 0.06
CA PHE A 112 -0.07 -19.75 -0.96
C PHE A 112 -1.45 -19.30 -1.42
N LEU A 113 -1.75 -19.60 -2.68
CA LEU A 113 -3.11 -19.60 -3.21
C LEU A 113 -3.45 -21.05 -3.47
N SER A 114 -4.54 -21.54 -2.87
CA SER A 114 -4.96 -22.92 -2.97
C SER A 114 -6.16 -23.10 -3.88
N GLY A 115 -6.12 -24.08 -4.77
CA GLY A 115 -7.23 -24.59 -5.54
C GLY A 115 -7.65 -25.98 -5.08
N ARG A 116 -8.52 -26.65 -5.83
CA ARG A 116 -8.99 -27.98 -5.48
C ARG A 116 -7.91 -29.05 -5.51
N GLU A 117 -7.00 -28.98 -6.49
CA GLU A 117 -5.99 -30.02 -6.75
C GLU A 117 -4.55 -29.51 -6.65
N GLN A 118 -4.34 -28.21 -6.60
CA GLN A 118 -3.03 -27.61 -6.61
C GLN A 118 -2.96 -26.34 -5.78
N SER A 119 -1.75 -25.98 -5.39
CA SER A 119 -1.46 -24.70 -4.76
C SER A 119 -0.26 -24.05 -5.45
N ILE A 120 -0.25 -22.73 -5.49
CA ILE A 120 0.86 -21.94 -6.03
C ILE A 120 1.49 -21.10 -4.93
N GLU A 121 2.80 -21.09 -4.90
CA GLU A 121 3.60 -20.28 -4.00
C GLU A 121 3.69 -18.84 -4.51
N MET A 122 3.36 -17.88 -3.63
CA MET A 122 3.44 -16.45 -3.87
C MET A 122 4.55 -15.86 -3.00
N LEU A 123 5.48 -15.12 -3.61
CA LEU A 123 6.58 -14.45 -2.92
C LEU A 123 6.48 -12.94 -3.11
N TRP A 124 6.63 -12.19 -2.04
CA TRP A 124 6.64 -10.73 -2.09
C TRP A 124 7.81 -10.18 -1.29
N TRP A 125 8.74 -9.57 -2.00
CA TRP A 125 9.98 -9.10 -1.41
C TRP A 125 9.75 -7.87 -0.54
N SER A 126 10.32 -7.87 0.67
CA SER A 126 10.28 -6.75 1.64
C SER A 126 8.90 -6.37 2.16
N HIS A 127 7.92 -7.28 2.13
CA HIS A 127 6.54 -7.01 2.53
C HIS A 127 6.01 -7.96 3.62
N ALA A 128 6.88 -8.46 4.50
CA ALA A 128 6.49 -9.38 5.58
C ALA A 128 5.41 -8.80 6.52
N ALA A 129 5.38 -7.48 6.70
CA ALA A 129 4.39 -6.80 7.55
C ALA A 129 2.93 -7.00 7.08
N LEU A 130 2.73 -7.40 5.82
CA LEU A 130 1.40 -7.60 5.22
C LEU A 130 0.84 -9.02 5.44
N ALA A 131 1.53 -9.88 6.20
CA ALA A 131 1.09 -11.26 6.43
C ALA A 131 -0.33 -11.35 7.03
N GLY A 132 -0.68 -10.49 7.98
CA GLY A 132 -2.01 -10.42 8.58
C GLY A 132 -3.08 -10.08 7.54
N LEU A 133 -2.84 -9.06 6.72
CA LEU A 133 -3.75 -8.67 5.64
C LEU A 133 -4.00 -9.82 4.66
N VAL A 134 -2.93 -10.49 4.22
CA VAL A 134 -3.01 -11.60 3.25
C VAL A 134 -3.82 -12.78 3.80
N ASN A 135 -3.69 -13.09 5.08
CA ASN A 135 -4.45 -14.17 5.72
C ASN A 135 -5.92 -13.81 5.99
N ALA A 136 -6.26 -12.52 6.08
CA ALA A 136 -7.57 -12.07 6.53
C ALA A 136 -8.50 -11.64 5.40
N GLU A 137 -7.97 -11.04 4.34
CA GLU A 137 -8.77 -10.36 3.33
C GLU A 137 -8.65 -10.99 1.94
N PRO A 138 -9.72 -10.97 1.13
CA PRO A 138 -9.61 -11.23 -0.29
C PRO A 138 -8.84 -10.10 -0.98
N LEU A 139 -8.01 -10.45 -1.96
CA LEU A 139 -7.00 -9.58 -2.56
C LEU A 139 -7.12 -9.54 -4.09
N ASP A 140 -6.88 -8.37 -4.66
CA ASP A 140 -6.47 -8.23 -6.06
C ASP A 140 -4.94 -8.22 -6.08
N ILE A 141 -4.33 -9.05 -6.91
CA ILE A 141 -2.88 -9.26 -6.94
C ILE A 141 -2.35 -9.01 -8.35
N VAL A 142 -1.26 -8.25 -8.45
CA VAL A 142 -0.44 -8.13 -9.65
C VAL A 142 0.84 -8.93 -9.43
N TYR A 143 1.19 -9.79 -10.38
CA TYR A 143 2.29 -10.74 -10.22
C TYR A 143 3.04 -11.02 -11.52
N LYS A 144 4.25 -11.56 -11.38
CA LYS A 144 5.08 -12.11 -12.45
C LYS A 144 5.21 -13.62 -12.23
N PRO A 145 4.74 -14.44 -13.18
CA PRO A 145 4.95 -15.88 -13.05
C PRO A 145 6.43 -16.23 -13.22
N SER A 146 6.89 -17.22 -12.48
CA SER A 146 8.26 -17.74 -12.57
C SER A 146 8.31 -19.22 -12.26
N ILE A 147 9.41 -19.89 -12.63
CA ILE A 147 9.68 -21.28 -12.29
C ILE A 147 10.68 -21.28 -11.14
N ASN A 148 10.34 -21.99 -10.08
CA ASN A 148 11.27 -22.35 -9.02
C ASN A 148 11.89 -23.69 -9.34
N GLU A 149 13.23 -23.71 -9.47
CA GLU A 149 14.01 -24.95 -9.67
C GLU A 149 14.80 -25.25 -8.40
N TRP A 150 14.43 -26.34 -7.73
CA TRP A 150 15.09 -26.77 -6.52
C TRP A 150 15.27 -28.30 -6.50
N GLN A 151 16.49 -28.77 -6.33
CA GLN A 151 16.85 -30.19 -6.27
C GLN A 151 16.24 -31.03 -7.42
N GLY A 152 16.25 -30.47 -8.65
CA GLY A 152 15.71 -31.12 -9.84
C GLY A 152 14.18 -31.07 -9.98
N SER A 153 13.48 -30.50 -9.00
CA SER A 153 12.03 -30.27 -9.10
C SER A 153 11.77 -28.86 -9.65
N ARG A 154 10.91 -28.78 -10.69
CA ARG A 154 10.45 -27.52 -11.29
C ARG A 154 9.00 -27.28 -10.89
N ARG A 155 8.73 -26.13 -10.28
CA ARG A 155 7.38 -25.74 -9.87
C ARG A 155 7.08 -24.32 -10.27
N VAL A 156 5.83 -24.06 -10.68
CA VAL A 156 5.34 -22.69 -10.90
C VAL A 156 5.26 -21.99 -9.56
N GLN A 157 5.79 -20.78 -9.50
CA GLN A 157 5.60 -19.81 -8.43
C GLN A 157 5.28 -18.45 -9.02
N ALA A 158 4.82 -17.51 -8.21
CA ALA A 158 4.58 -16.15 -8.64
C ALA A 158 5.30 -15.15 -7.73
N ILE A 159 5.94 -14.17 -8.34
CA ILE A 159 6.52 -13.03 -7.64
C ILE A 159 5.48 -11.92 -7.65
N VAL A 160 5.01 -11.54 -6.47
CA VAL A 160 4.04 -10.44 -6.32
C VAL A 160 4.74 -9.12 -6.61
N ASP A 161 4.14 -8.32 -7.48
CA ASP A 161 4.56 -6.96 -7.78
C ASP A 161 3.83 -5.97 -6.89
N SER A 162 2.50 -6.11 -6.82
CA SER A 162 1.65 -5.32 -5.92
C SER A 162 0.39 -6.10 -5.53
N LEU A 163 -0.24 -5.71 -4.44
CA LEU A 163 -1.55 -6.21 -4.07
C LEU A 163 -2.37 -5.12 -3.35
N ARG A 164 -3.67 -5.31 -3.36
CA ARG A 164 -4.62 -4.48 -2.62
C ARG A 164 -5.79 -5.34 -2.13
N PRO A 165 -6.52 -4.91 -1.10
CA PRO A 165 -7.81 -5.52 -0.77
C PRO A 165 -8.73 -5.52 -2.00
N ALA A 166 -9.37 -6.66 -2.28
CA ALA A 166 -10.31 -6.79 -3.37
C ALA A 166 -11.54 -5.89 -3.14
N GLU A 167 -12.32 -5.65 -4.19
CA GLU A 167 -13.54 -4.83 -4.08
C GLU A 167 -14.52 -5.41 -3.06
N SER A 168 -14.63 -6.73 -2.99
CA SER A 168 -15.45 -7.45 -2.01
C SER A 168 -15.04 -7.20 -0.54
N ALA A 169 -13.79 -6.76 -0.28
CA ALA A 169 -13.30 -6.39 1.04
C ALA A 169 -13.49 -4.89 1.37
N ARG A 170 -13.97 -4.08 0.41
CA ARG A 170 -14.15 -2.63 0.58
C ARG A 170 -15.48 -2.32 1.25
N ILE A 171 -15.54 -2.59 2.56
CA ILE A 171 -16.71 -2.29 3.38
C ILE A 171 -16.50 -0.92 4.01
N TYR A 172 -17.38 0.04 3.70
CA TYR A 172 -17.35 1.36 4.33
C TYR A 172 -17.72 1.25 5.83
N PRO A 173 -17.05 2.00 6.73
CA PRO A 173 -17.32 1.90 8.17
C PRO A 173 -18.72 2.42 8.50
N ASP A 174 -19.50 1.57 9.15
CA ASP A 174 -20.71 1.99 9.82
C ASP A 174 -20.41 2.68 11.17
N ARG A 175 -21.46 3.13 11.88
CA ARG A 175 -21.31 3.79 13.18
C ARG A 175 -20.64 2.89 14.22
N ALA A 176 -20.89 1.58 14.17
CA ALA A 176 -20.29 0.63 15.10
C ALA A 176 -18.79 0.47 14.84
N ALA A 177 -18.39 0.32 13.58
CA ALA A 177 -16.98 0.25 13.18
C ALA A 177 -16.22 1.52 13.54
N LEU A 178 -16.83 2.71 13.32
CA LEU A 178 -16.23 3.99 13.73
C LEU A 178 -16.06 4.09 15.26
N ALA A 179 -17.07 3.64 16.04
CA ALA A 179 -16.97 3.63 17.49
C ALA A 179 -15.88 2.67 18.00
N ASP A 180 -15.71 1.53 17.35
CA ASP A 180 -14.65 0.57 17.66
C ASP A 180 -13.26 1.12 17.35
N LEU A 181 -13.10 1.72 16.17
CA LEU A 181 -11.85 2.38 15.78
C LEU A 181 -11.50 3.51 16.77
N TYR A 182 -12.48 4.34 17.14
CA TYR A 182 -12.28 5.40 18.12
C TYR A 182 -11.82 4.86 19.48
N ARG A 183 -12.49 3.81 19.98
CA ARG A 183 -12.15 3.18 21.27
C ARG A 183 -10.74 2.58 21.24
N PHE A 184 -10.36 1.93 20.15
CA PHE A 184 -9.03 1.39 19.95
C PHE A 184 -7.96 2.50 20.01
N LEU A 185 -8.10 3.55 19.19
CA LEU A 185 -7.15 4.66 19.13
C LEU A 185 -7.00 5.35 20.49
N LEU A 186 -8.13 5.63 21.16
CA LEU A 186 -8.15 6.26 22.47
C LEU A 186 -7.49 5.38 23.54
N SER A 187 -7.81 4.09 23.57
CA SER A 187 -7.24 3.13 24.53
C SER A 187 -5.73 3.04 24.38
N ARG A 188 -5.27 2.92 23.12
CA ARG A 188 -3.83 2.80 22.83
C ARG A 188 -3.07 4.06 23.19
N GLN A 189 -3.60 5.24 22.86
CA GLN A 189 -3.01 6.52 23.22
C GLN A 189 -2.92 6.72 24.74
N LYS A 190 -3.97 6.33 25.51
CA LYS A 190 -3.96 6.39 26.98
C LYS A 190 -2.92 5.49 27.62
N LYS A 191 -2.59 4.36 26.98
CA LYS A 191 -1.55 3.44 27.44
C LYS A 191 -0.12 3.89 27.02
N GLY A 192 0.03 5.05 26.38
CA GLY A 192 1.31 5.54 25.86
C GLY A 192 1.79 4.78 24.62
N GLY A 193 0.91 4.06 23.94
CA GLY A 193 1.24 3.34 22.72
C GLY A 193 1.27 4.25 21.49
N ASP A 194 2.17 3.96 20.55
CA ASP A 194 2.25 4.68 19.29
C ASP A 194 1.02 4.43 18.41
N LEU A 195 0.59 5.49 17.71
CA LEU A 195 -0.40 5.45 16.66
C LEU A 195 0.31 5.74 15.32
N PRO A 196 0.82 4.72 14.62
CA PRO A 196 1.52 4.92 13.36
C PRO A 196 0.56 5.44 12.28
N LEU A 197 1.09 6.23 11.32
CA LEU A 197 0.32 6.66 10.15
C LEU A 197 0.07 5.52 9.15
N ASP A 198 0.86 4.45 9.22
CA ASP A 198 0.71 3.29 8.35
C ASP A 198 -0.57 2.50 8.70
N PRO A 199 -1.59 2.49 7.81
CA PRO A 199 -2.85 1.81 8.08
C PRO A 199 -2.72 0.30 8.24
N VAL A 200 -1.76 -0.34 7.57
CA VAL A 200 -1.52 -1.78 7.69
C VAL A 200 -1.04 -2.13 9.09
N ARG A 201 -0.10 -1.32 9.61
CA ARG A 201 0.37 -1.47 10.98
C ARG A 201 -0.75 -1.20 11.99
N LEU A 202 -1.63 -0.23 11.72
CA LEU A 202 -2.80 0.02 12.57
C LEU A 202 -3.79 -1.14 12.58
N VAL A 203 -4.02 -1.83 11.44
CA VAL A 203 -4.86 -3.05 11.40
C VAL A 203 -4.27 -4.13 12.30
N ALA A 204 -2.97 -4.40 12.21
CA ALA A 204 -2.31 -5.40 13.06
C ALA A 204 -2.42 -5.06 14.55
N LEU A 205 -2.26 -3.79 14.92
CA LEU A 205 -2.42 -3.31 16.29
C LEU A 205 -3.88 -3.38 16.76
N PHE A 206 -4.83 -3.10 15.86
CA PHE A 206 -6.25 -3.26 16.16
C PHE A 206 -6.60 -4.72 16.46
N GLU A 207 -6.13 -5.66 15.64
CA GLU A 207 -6.33 -7.11 15.90
C GLU A 207 -5.74 -7.53 17.23
N GLN A 208 -4.52 -7.07 17.54
CA GLN A 208 -3.86 -7.39 18.80
C GLN A 208 -4.63 -6.87 20.02
N ASP A 209 -5.14 -5.64 19.96
CA ASP A 209 -5.76 -4.98 21.11
C ASP A 209 -7.25 -5.32 21.25
N MET A 210 -7.95 -5.58 20.13
CA MET A 210 -9.40 -5.80 20.08
C MET A 210 -9.80 -7.26 19.91
N GLY A 211 -8.85 -8.16 19.57
CA GLY A 211 -9.08 -9.60 19.37
C GLY A 211 -9.92 -9.94 18.13
N ARG A 212 -10.05 -9.03 17.18
CA ARG A 212 -10.81 -9.21 15.93
C ARG A 212 -10.22 -8.39 14.79
N HIS A 213 -10.44 -8.83 13.57
CA HIS A 213 -10.00 -8.13 12.36
C HIS A 213 -10.89 -6.91 12.05
N MET A 214 -10.27 -5.84 11.59
CA MET A 214 -10.94 -4.72 10.90
C MET A 214 -10.33 -4.60 9.51
N ALA A 215 -11.16 -4.68 8.47
CA ALA A 215 -10.68 -4.60 7.10
C ALA A 215 -9.89 -3.31 6.85
N LEU A 216 -8.80 -3.40 6.10
CA LEU A 216 -7.90 -2.28 5.82
C LEU A 216 -8.65 -1.10 5.20
N TYR A 217 -9.60 -1.37 4.30
CA TYR A 217 -10.42 -0.33 3.70
C TYR A 217 -11.30 0.37 4.75
N THR A 218 -11.98 -0.39 5.60
CA THR A 218 -12.83 0.12 6.69
C THR A 218 -12.02 1.02 7.64
N LEU A 219 -10.81 0.58 8.01
CA LEU A 219 -9.91 1.37 8.86
C LEU A 219 -9.49 2.67 8.16
N LYS A 220 -9.06 2.61 6.89
CA LYS A 220 -8.65 3.80 6.13
C LYS A 220 -9.75 4.83 6.02
N GLU A 221 -10.96 4.41 5.64
CA GLU A 221 -12.10 5.32 5.55
C GLU A 221 -12.52 5.86 6.93
N GLY A 222 -12.42 5.05 7.99
CA GLY A 222 -12.64 5.53 9.36
C GLY A 222 -11.65 6.60 9.79
N LEU A 223 -10.36 6.43 9.49
CA LEU A 223 -9.34 7.46 9.74
C LEU A 223 -9.61 8.73 8.93
N ARG A 224 -10.08 8.60 7.69
CA ARG A 224 -10.47 9.74 6.84
C ARG A 224 -11.63 10.51 7.47
N VAL A 225 -12.68 9.83 7.90
CA VAL A 225 -13.81 10.44 8.61
C VAL A 225 -13.31 11.18 9.86
N PHE A 226 -12.41 10.60 10.64
CA PHE A 226 -11.86 11.25 11.83
C PHE A 226 -10.99 12.45 11.51
N THR A 227 -10.27 12.43 10.39
CA THR A 227 -9.50 13.59 9.91
C THR A 227 -10.43 14.73 9.51
N GLU A 228 -11.49 14.46 8.76
CA GLU A 228 -12.51 15.45 8.35
C GLU A 228 -13.25 16.06 9.56
N LEU A 229 -13.44 15.28 10.62
CA LEU A 229 -14.05 15.72 11.89
C LEU A 229 -13.04 16.37 12.86
N HIS A 230 -11.80 16.61 12.43
CA HIS A 230 -10.72 17.17 13.25
C HIS A 230 -10.41 16.35 14.53
N LEU A 231 -10.74 15.06 14.54
CA LEU A 231 -10.42 14.14 15.62
C LEU A 231 -9.01 13.54 15.51
N LEU A 232 -8.35 13.70 14.38
CA LEU A 232 -7.04 13.14 14.12
C LEU A 232 -6.05 14.23 13.71
N VAL A 233 -4.96 14.33 14.45
CA VAL A 233 -3.82 15.19 14.12
C VAL A 233 -2.65 14.32 13.71
N THR A 234 -2.05 14.61 12.55
CA THR A 234 -0.94 13.83 11.99
C THR A 234 0.38 14.57 12.14
N THR A 235 1.43 13.87 12.55
CA THR A 235 2.80 14.37 12.60
C THR A 235 3.62 13.61 11.54
N LEU A 236 3.72 14.20 10.35
CA LEU A 236 4.39 13.55 9.20
C LEU A 236 5.87 13.27 9.46
N SER A 237 6.57 14.15 10.18
CA SER A 237 7.99 13.98 10.52
C SER A 237 8.26 12.76 11.40
N GLU A 238 7.29 12.37 12.21
CA GLU A 238 7.38 11.24 13.14
C GLU A 238 6.68 9.98 12.60
N GLY A 239 5.93 10.11 11.50
CA GLY A 239 5.13 9.02 10.95
C GLY A 239 4.01 8.54 11.90
N THR A 240 3.51 9.46 12.75
CA THR A 240 2.50 9.16 13.79
C THR A 240 1.26 10.02 13.67
N CYS A 241 0.18 9.59 14.32
CA CYS A 241 -1.02 10.38 14.50
C CYS A 241 -1.44 10.40 15.98
N ARG A 242 -2.26 11.37 16.33
CA ARG A 242 -2.82 11.52 17.67
C ARG A 242 -4.32 11.79 17.60
N LEU A 243 -5.08 11.07 18.41
CA LEU A 243 -6.51 11.32 18.58
C LEU A 243 -6.73 12.54 19.48
N VAL A 244 -7.58 13.46 19.03
CA VAL A 244 -8.03 14.62 19.80
C VAL A 244 -9.51 14.38 20.17
N PRO A 245 -9.82 14.14 21.44
CA PRO A 245 -11.21 13.96 21.85
C PRO A 245 -12.05 15.19 21.55
N PRO A 246 -13.31 15.03 21.08
CA PRO A 246 -14.18 16.16 20.81
C PRO A 246 -14.60 16.86 22.12
N ALA A 247 -14.81 18.16 22.05
CA ALA A 247 -15.29 18.96 23.19
C ALA A 247 -16.76 18.69 23.59
N GLY A 248 -17.50 17.97 22.74
CA GLY A 248 -18.93 17.67 22.94
C GLY A 248 -19.41 16.50 22.11
N LYS A 249 -20.73 16.40 21.91
CA LYS A 249 -21.35 15.34 21.11
C LYS A 249 -20.91 15.50 19.64
N LEU A 250 -20.36 14.41 19.09
CA LEU A 250 -19.87 14.36 17.72
C LEU A 250 -21.02 14.15 16.72
N ASP A 251 -21.07 14.98 15.69
CA ASP A 251 -21.97 14.79 14.55
C ASP A 251 -21.19 14.19 13.38
N LEU A 252 -21.41 12.90 13.11
CA LEU A 252 -20.79 12.20 11.98
C LEU A 252 -21.22 12.77 10.63
N MET A 253 -22.39 13.41 10.54
CA MET A 253 -22.86 14.04 9.31
C MET A 253 -22.08 15.32 8.94
N ALA A 254 -21.23 15.83 9.81
CA ALA A 254 -20.28 16.88 9.47
C ALA A 254 -19.13 16.38 8.57
N SER A 255 -18.85 15.07 8.55
CA SER A 255 -17.90 14.48 7.59
C SER A 255 -18.53 14.38 6.21
N GLU A 256 -17.80 14.87 5.18
CA GLU A 256 -18.20 14.78 3.78
C GLU A 256 -18.23 13.32 3.30
N SER A 257 -17.18 12.57 3.62
CA SER A 257 -17.05 11.15 3.27
C SER A 257 -18.17 10.30 3.89
N PHE A 258 -18.53 10.56 5.15
CA PHE A 258 -19.60 9.83 5.82
C PHE A 258 -20.97 10.13 5.20
N ARG A 259 -21.27 11.40 4.91
CA ARG A 259 -22.51 11.81 4.23
C ARG A 259 -22.64 11.21 2.84
N ALA A 260 -21.58 11.28 2.05
CA ALA A 260 -21.58 10.75 0.68
C ALA A 260 -21.96 9.26 0.66
N HIS A 261 -21.47 8.49 1.62
CA HIS A 261 -21.77 7.06 1.70
C HIS A 261 -23.21 6.78 2.17
N GLN A 262 -23.74 7.55 3.11
CA GLN A 262 -25.12 7.41 3.56
C GLN A 262 -26.16 7.70 2.46
N ASN A 263 -25.80 8.51 1.46
CA ASN A 263 -26.67 8.83 0.34
C ASN A 263 -26.63 7.76 -0.77
N LEU A 264 -25.69 6.82 -0.71
CA LEU A 264 -25.53 5.69 -1.67
C LEU A 264 -26.12 4.37 -1.14
N SER A 265 -26.50 4.33 0.13
CA SER A 265 -27.12 3.18 0.83
C SER A 265 -28.62 3.34 0.90
#